data_5555994cab201fc5fdab6eab06c54911
#
_entry.id   5555994cab201fc5fdab6eab06c54911
#
_cell.length_a   1.000
_cell.length_b   1.000
_cell.length_c   1.000
_cell.angle_alpha   90.00
_cell.angle_beta   90.00
_cell.angle_gamma   90.00
#
_symmetry.space_group_name_H-M   'P 1'
#
loop_
_entity.id
_entity.type
_entity.pdbx_description
1 polymer ?
#
loop_
_entity_poly.entity_id
_entity_poly.type
_entity_poly.pdbx_seq_one_letter_code
_entity_poly.pdbx_strand_id
1 'polypeptide(L)'
;MRPQRGGNPAYTAALQILDSDIPQYIHDNADDEISHAAFIRAYLASKGASTAELDLLFGETFRTIPGSSAQGSSGKLRLTNLTQLNVDTSFWTRYRIDNENPDLDPNFVFPQAANPPNGIKNRTAIPRDNSDISGSTANSQTDHLKAIAFTAGFHFAFIEQGGTSLYPSLAQRVTDPEVLRILLSIGPTETMHFQTWQDKAGNATPLTDTDPKTGSTVTFVDLTTNQPESLQANLIMPEPCPFLSRSFPICSIIRPTNTEGAAAGAVRALVADGLFIGQNNQAFLDLVQDLAADADAARRDEH
;
A
#
# COMPACT_ATOMS: atom_id res chain seq x y z
N MET A 1 -20.32 15.69 5.59
CA MET A 1 -19.71 15.30 4.29
C MET A 1 -19.08 16.53 3.67
N ARG A 2 -17.76 16.54 3.47
CA ARG A 2 -17.13 17.56 2.63
C ARG A 2 -17.49 17.25 1.17
N PRO A 3 -17.87 18.23 0.34
CA PRO A 3 -18.13 17.95 -1.06
C PRO A 3 -16.85 17.43 -1.72
N GLN A 4 -16.95 16.34 -2.48
CA GLN A 4 -15.85 15.86 -3.32
C GLN A 4 -15.37 17.01 -4.20
N ARG A 5 -14.19 17.54 -3.90
CA ARG A 5 -13.59 18.62 -4.68
C ARG A 5 -12.62 18.03 -5.69
N GLY A 6 -13.04 17.95 -6.91
CA GLY A 6 -12.19 17.57 -8.04
C GLY A 6 -12.22 16.07 -8.32
N GLY A 7 -11.44 15.68 -9.28
CA GLY A 7 -11.36 14.33 -9.81
C GLY A 7 -12.02 14.21 -11.19
N ASN A 8 -11.60 13.21 -11.92
CA ASN A 8 -12.19 12.91 -13.22
C ASN A 8 -13.42 12.00 -13.04
N PRO A 9 -14.62 12.36 -13.52
CA PRO A 9 -15.82 11.54 -13.31
C PRO A 9 -15.72 10.12 -13.88
N ALA A 10 -15.01 9.91 -15.00
CA ALA A 10 -14.83 8.59 -15.58
C ALA A 10 -13.91 7.73 -14.72
N TYR A 11 -12.83 8.30 -14.19
CA TYR A 11 -11.92 7.60 -13.29
C TYR A 11 -12.59 7.28 -11.95
N THR A 12 -13.36 8.22 -11.40
CA THR A 12 -14.20 8.00 -10.21
C THR A 12 -15.14 6.80 -10.41
N ALA A 13 -15.82 6.76 -11.56
CA ALA A 13 -16.72 5.64 -11.89
C ALA A 13 -15.96 4.31 -12.10
N ALA A 14 -14.74 4.34 -12.63
CA ALA A 14 -13.91 3.14 -12.75
C ALA A 14 -13.48 2.60 -11.37
N LEU A 15 -13.15 3.47 -10.42
CA LEU A 15 -12.88 3.09 -9.03
C LEU A 15 -14.13 2.48 -8.37
N GLN A 16 -15.31 3.00 -8.64
CA GLN A 16 -16.57 2.50 -8.09
C GLN A 16 -16.95 1.09 -8.55
N ILE A 17 -16.26 0.53 -9.54
CA ILE A 17 -16.39 -0.90 -9.91
C ILE A 17 -15.86 -1.79 -8.77
N LEU A 18 -14.80 -1.35 -8.07
CA LEU A 18 -14.26 -2.07 -6.93
C LEU A 18 -15.22 -2.03 -5.72
N ASP A 19 -15.79 -0.87 -5.47
CA ASP A 19 -16.86 -0.65 -4.51
C ASP A 19 -17.43 0.76 -4.70
N SER A 20 -18.73 0.94 -4.48
CA SER A 20 -19.42 2.20 -4.71
C SER A 20 -18.91 3.37 -3.87
N ASP A 21 -18.32 3.11 -2.70
CA ASP A 21 -17.80 4.12 -1.78
C ASP A 21 -16.27 4.34 -1.88
N ILE A 22 -15.57 3.64 -2.77
CA ILE A 22 -14.10 3.76 -2.93
C ILE A 22 -13.62 5.21 -3.03
N PRO A 23 -14.25 6.11 -3.80
CA PRO A 23 -13.79 7.49 -3.90
C PRO A 23 -13.84 8.23 -2.56
N GLN A 24 -14.83 7.92 -1.71
CA GLN A 24 -14.91 8.44 -0.36
C GLN A 24 -13.83 7.78 0.53
N TYR A 25 -13.67 6.47 0.42
CA TYR A 25 -12.70 5.74 1.22
C TYR A 25 -11.25 6.16 0.94
N ILE A 26 -10.89 6.43 -0.32
CA ILE A 26 -9.57 7.01 -0.66
C ILE A 26 -9.33 8.32 0.10
N HIS A 27 -10.37 9.16 0.16
CA HIS A 27 -10.28 10.44 0.85
C HIS A 27 -10.12 10.26 2.37
N ASP A 28 -10.93 9.38 2.94
CA ASP A 28 -10.93 9.14 4.39
C ASP A 28 -9.62 8.49 4.85
N ASN A 29 -9.15 7.49 4.11
CA ASN A 29 -7.84 6.87 4.37
C ASN A 29 -6.70 7.90 4.28
N ALA A 30 -6.71 8.79 3.27
CA ALA A 30 -5.71 9.84 3.17
C ALA A 30 -5.79 10.84 4.34
N ASP A 31 -6.99 11.19 4.81
CA ASP A 31 -7.18 12.04 5.99
C ASP A 31 -6.66 11.35 7.26
N ASP A 32 -6.84 10.03 7.40
CA ASP A 32 -6.31 9.25 8.53
C ASP A 32 -4.78 9.30 8.53
N GLU A 33 -4.12 9.04 7.40
CA GLU A 33 -2.65 9.08 7.29
C GLU A 33 -2.07 10.48 7.60
N ILE A 34 -2.77 11.53 7.13
CA ILE A 34 -2.40 12.91 7.47
C ILE A 34 -2.53 13.15 8.98
N SER A 35 -3.55 12.60 9.62
CA SER A 35 -3.78 12.73 11.06
C SER A 35 -2.73 11.98 11.87
N HIS A 36 -2.35 10.76 11.45
CA HIS A 36 -1.26 9.98 12.06
C HIS A 36 0.06 10.76 12.03
N ALA A 37 0.41 11.27 10.86
CA ALA A 37 1.63 12.06 10.69
C ALA A 37 1.63 13.34 11.55
N ALA A 38 0.52 14.06 11.59
CA ALA A 38 0.36 15.27 12.39
C ALA A 38 0.47 14.96 13.90
N PHE A 39 -0.16 13.89 14.35
CA PHE A 39 -0.12 13.44 15.75
C PHE A 39 1.30 13.05 16.16
N ILE A 40 2.00 12.23 15.38
CA ILE A 40 3.37 11.79 15.68
C ILE A 40 4.32 12.99 15.77
N ARG A 41 4.22 13.95 14.84
CA ARG A 41 5.03 15.17 14.88
C ARG A 41 4.76 16.02 16.13
N ALA A 42 3.49 16.20 16.47
CA ALA A 42 3.12 16.92 17.68
C ALA A 42 3.63 16.23 18.95
N TYR A 43 3.55 14.90 18.99
CA TYR A 43 4.09 14.11 20.09
C TYR A 43 5.62 14.29 20.22
N LEU A 44 6.38 14.13 19.14
CA LEU A 44 7.82 14.33 19.12
C LEU A 44 8.21 15.74 19.62
N ALA A 45 7.55 16.77 19.11
CA ALA A 45 7.76 18.15 19.55
C ALA A 45 7.46 18.33 21.05
N SER A 46 6.42 17.69 21.58
CA SER A 46 6.07 17.74 23.02
C SER A 46 7.14 17.10 23.91
N LYS A 47 7.95 16.19 23.37
CA LYS A 47 9.09 15.55 24.03
C LYS A 47 10.41 16.30 23.83
N GLY A 48 10.39 17.44 23.14
CA GLY A 48 11.58 18.24 22.83
C GLY A 48 12.44 17.68 21.69
N ALA A 49 11.93 16.69 20.93
CA ALA A 49 12.62 16.18 19.75
C ALA A 49 12.50 17.16 18.57
N SER A 50 13.55 17.23 17.74
CA SER A 50 13.48 17.99 16.48
C SER A 50 12.55 17.31 15.50
N THR A 51 11.70 18.10 14.85
CA THR A 51 10.87 17.64 13.72
C THR A 51 11.36 18.18 12.38
N ALA A 52 12.51 18.85 12.36
CA ALA A 52 12.99 19.58 11.18
C ALA A 52 13.16 18.69 9.95
N GLU A 53 13.65 17.47 10.11
CA GLU A 53 13.82 16.49 9.01
C GLU A 53 12.48 15.99 8.50
N LEU A 54 11.54 15.71 9.40
CA LEU A 54 10.18 15.32 9.01
C LEU A 54 9.46 16.46 8.30
N ASP A 55 9.71 17.72 8.71
CA ASP A 55 9.11 18.89 8.08
C ASP A 55 9.54 19.05 6.61
N LEU A 56 10.75 18.60 6.25
CA LEU A 56 11.19 18.56 4.85
C LEU A 56 10.36 17.58 4.02
N LEU A 57 9.97 16.42 4.57
CA LEU A 57 9.15 15.42 3.88
C LEU A 57 7.72 15.92 3.63
N PHE A 58 7.17 16.71 4.57
CA PHE A 58 5.82 17.28 4.45
C PHE A 58 5.77 18.55 3.63
N GLY A 59 6.92 19.23 3.45
CA GLY A 59 7.06 20.47 2.69
C GLY A 59 7.05 20.27 1.18
N GLU A 60 7.30 21.36 0.46
CA GLU A 60 7.39 21.35 -1.01
C GLU A 60 8.79 20.99 -1.52
N THR A 61 9.81 20.94 -0.64
CA THR A 61 11.24 20.80 -0.99
C THR A 61 11.51 19.54 -1.82
N PHE A 62 10.87 18.44 -1.49
CA PHE A 62 11.05 17.14 -2.17
C PHE A 62 9.95 16.78 -3.16
N ARG A 63 8.98 17.68 -3.38
CA ARG A 63 7.93 17.46 -4.38
C ARG A 63 8.43 17.82 -5.76
N THR A 64 9.14 16.89 -6.39
CA THR A 64 9.80 17.07 -7.69
C THR A 64 9.21 16.21 -8.79
N ILE A 65 8.42 15.20 -8.44
CA ILE A 65 7.82 14.27 -9.39
C ILE A 65 6.58 14.91 -10.03
N PRO A 66 6.47 14.95 -11.37
CA PRO A 66 5.26 15.45 -12.02
C PRO A 66 4.01 14.67 -11.59
N GLY A 67 2.97 15.40 -11.25
CA GLY A 67 1.66 14.81 -11.02
C GLY A 67 0.90 14.55 -12.32
N SER A 68 -0.31 14.03 -12.18
CA SER A 68 -1.23 13.86 -13.31
C SER A 68 -1.58 15.21 -13.95
N SER A 69 -1.64 15.26 -15.28
CA SER A 69 -2.18 16.36 -16.06
C SER A 69 -3.57 16.06 -16.66
N ALA A 70 -4.16 14.94 -16.30
CA ALA A 70 -5.52 14.57 -16.72
C ALA A 70 -6.56 15.58 -16.21
N GLN A 71 -7.64 15.74 -16.95
CA GLN A 71 -8.74 16.59 -16.54
C GLN A 71 -9.26 16.20 -15.13
N GLY A 72 -9.39 17.20 -14.26
CA GLY A 72 -9.83 17.00 -12.88
C GLY A 72 -8.68 16.77 -11.88
N SER A 73 -7.42 16.63 -12.35
CA SER A 73 -6.26 16.54 -11.48
C SER A 73 -5.78 17.92 -11.01
N SER A 74 -5.03 17.93 -9.90
CA SER A 74 -4.43 19.16 -9.37
C SER A 74 -3.24 19.68 -10.18
N GLY A 75 -2.58 18.82 -10.97
CA GLY A 75 -1.35 19.14 -11.69
C GLY A 75 -0.13 19.42 -10.80
N LYS A 76 -0.26 19.26 -9.48
CA LYS A 76 0.82 19.56 -8.54
C LYS A 76 1.94 18.54 -8.61
N LEU A 77 3.18 19.01 -8.36
CA LEU A 77 4.31 18.13 -8.11
C LEU A 77 4.06 17.25 -6.88
N ARG A 78 4.61 16.06 -6.89
CA ARG A 78 4.42 15.01 -5.88
C ARG A 78 5.75 14.57 -5.28
N LEU A 79 5.67 14.05 -4.07
CA LEU A 79 6.79 13.36 -3.43
C LEU A 79 6.98 11.95 -4.02
N THR A 80 5.87 11.27 -4.32
CA THR A 80 5.84 9.88 -4.78
C THR A 80 5.27 9.76 -6.18
N ASN A 81 5.71 8.74 -6.91
CA ASN A 81 5.23 8.40 -8.25
C ASN A 81 4.04 7.43 -8.14
N LEU A 82 2.92 7.76 -8.79
CA LEU A 82 1.78 6.87 -8.94
C LEU A 82 1.52 6.48 -10.40
N THR A 83 2.45 6.82 -11.29
CA THR A 83 2.27 6.64 -12.74
C THR A 83 3.10 5.50 -13.33
N GLN A 84 3.98 4.88 -12.50
CA GLN A 84 4.89 3.83 -12.94
C GLN A 84 5.21 2.87 -11.79
N LEU A 85 4.20 2.11 -11.36
CA LEU A 85 4.28 1.25 -10.19
C LEU A 85 4.59 -0.21 -10.54
N ASN A 86 5.25 -0.89 -9.62
CA ASN A 86 5.45 -2.34 -9.61
C ASN A 86 4.82 -2.91 -8.35
N VAL A 87 3.55 -3.28 -8.40
CA VAL A 87 2.79 -3.72 -7.22
C VAL A 87 2.99 -5.22 -7.02
N ASP A 88 3.54 -5.60 -5.88
CA ASP A 88 3.58 -7.01 -5.47
C ASP A 88 2.17 -7.40 -4.97
N THR A 89 1.55 -8.37 -5.65
CA THR A 89 0.22 -8.87 -5.32
C THR A 89 0.25 -10.20 -4.56
N SER A 90 1.42 -10.67 -4.13
CA SER A 90 1.56 -11.93 -3.39
C SER A 90 0.80 -11.89 -2.04
N PHE A 91 0.66 -10.70 -1.44
CA PHE A 91 -0.14 -10.50 -0.23
C PHE A 91 -1.59 -11.00 -0.41
N TRP A 92 -2.14 -10.85 -1.62
CA TRP A 92 -3.51 -11.27 -1.91
C TRP A 92 -3.70 -12.75 -1.60
N THR A 93 -2.85 -13.59 -2.16
CA THR A 93 -2.92 -15.03 -1.99
C THR A 93 -2.59 -15.44 -0.55
N ARG A 94 -1.58 -14.80 0.04
CA ARG A 94 -1.15 -15.08 1.42
C ARG A 94 -2.28 -14.95 2.43
N TYR A 95 -3.17 -13.96 2.26
CA TYR A 95 -4.29 -13.70 3.18
C TYR A 95 -5.62 -14.29 2.70
N ARG A 96 -5.61 -15.08 1.63
CA ARG A 96 -6.83 -15.69 1.09
C ARG A 96 -6.78 -17.20 0.92
N ILE A 97 -5.61 -17.79 0.89
CA ILE A 97 -5.45 -19.23 0.75
C ILE A 97 -5.21 -19.86 2.11
N ASP A 98 -6.14 -20.73 2.48
CA ASP A 98 -6.04 -21.53 3.69
C ASP A 98 -4.96 -22.60 3.55
N ASN A 99 -4.16 -22.80 4.60
CA ASN A 99 -3.13 -23.83 4.67
C ASN A 99 -1.96 -23.74 3.68
N GLU A 100 -1.94 -22.77 2.79
CA GLU A 100 -0.87 -22.59 1.82
C GLU A 100 -0.04 -21.35 2.16
N ASN A 101 1.03 -21.57 2.89
CA ASN A 101 1.89 -20.54 3.44
C ASN A 101 3.35 -20.95 3.23
N PRO A 102 4.23 -20.09 2.71
CA PRO A 102 5.64 -20.41 2.49
C PRO A 102 6.41 -20.79 3.75
N ASP A 103 5.88 -20.46 4.93
CA ASP A 103 6.48 -20.91 6.19
C ASP A 103 6.10 -22.34 6.56
N LEU A 104 5.00 -22.84 5.99
CA LEU A 104 4.56 -24.23 6.12
C LEU A 104 5.15 -25.06 5.00
N ASP A 105 5.14 -24.55 3.77
CA ASP A 105 5.72 -25.17 2.58
C ASP A 105 6.67 -24.17 1.89
N PRO A 106 8.00 -24.31 2.05
CA PRO A 106 8.96 -23.42 1.42
C PRO A 106 9.00 -23.52 -0.11
N ASN A 107 8.38 -24.54 -0.70
CA ASN A 107 8.26 -24.69 -2.15
C ASN A 107 6.97 -24.08 -2.72
N PHE A 108 6.11 -23.54 -1.86
CA PHE A 108 4.87 -22.95 -2.29
C PHE A 108 5.11 -21.73 -3.20
N VAL A 109 4.46 -21.73 -4.34
CA VAL A 109 4.51 -20.60 -5.29
C VAL A 109 3.19 -19.87 -5.23
N PHE A 110 3.23 -18.59 -4.85
CA PHE A 110 2.03 -17.77 -4.78
C PHE A 110 1.37 -17.62 -6.16
N PRO A 111 0.10 -18.05 -6.32
CA PRO A 111 -0.71 -17.62 -7.45
C PRO A 111 -0.92 -16.10 -7.36
N GLN A 112 -0.65 -15.39 -8.43
CA GLN A 112 -0.82 -13.93 -8.43
C GLN A 112 -2.28 -13.56 -8.69
N ALA A 113 -2.79 -12.57 -7.97
CA ALA A 113 -4.13 -12.04 -8.18
C ALA A 113 -4.23 -11.25 -9.51
N ALA A 114 -3.15 -10.60 -9.90
CA ALA A 114 -3.04 -9.87 -11.14
C ALA A 114 -1.66 -10.09 -11.78
N ASN A 115 -1.65 -10.28 -13.07
CA ASN A 115 -0.47 -10.42 -13.93
C ASN A 115 0.67 -11.29 -13.37
N PRO A 116 0.57 -12.64 -13.37
CA PRO A 116 1.65 -13.52 -12.94
C PRO A 116 2.93 -13.28 -13.77
N PRO A 117 4.13 -13.67 -13.27
CA PRO A 117 4.31 -14.31 -11.97
C PRO A 117 4.56 -13.33 -10.81
N ASN A 118 4.73 -12.04 -11.06
CA ASN A 118 5.30 -11.11 -10.09
C ASN A 118 4.41 -9.88 -9.80
N GLY A 119 3.10 -10.01 -9.93
CA GLY A 119 2.17 -8.92 -9.70
C GLY A 119 2.06 -7.94 -10.87
N ILE A 120 1.66 -6.71 -10.57
CA ILE A 120 1.46 -5.63 -11.56
C ILE A 120 2.80 -4.93 -11.81
N LYS A 121 3.23 -4.82 -13.06
CA LYS A 121 4.53 -4.23 -13.41
C LYS A 121 4.39 -3.04 -14.34
N ASN A 122 5.11 -1.96 -14.00
CA ASN A 122 5.22 -0.74 -14.80
C ASN A 122 3.85 -0.18 -15.22
N ARG A 123 2.93 -0.06 -14.25
CA ARG A 123 1.56 0.41 -14.47
C ARG A 123 1.27 1.68 -13.69
N THR A 124 0.32 2.45 -14.20
CA THR A 124 -0.17 3.64 -13.51
C THR A 124 -1.38 3.32 -12.64
N ALA A 125 -1.43 3.90 -11.43
CA ALA A 125 -2.58 3.87 -10.53
C ALA A 125 -3.50 5.10 -10.67
N ILE A 126 -3.06 6.10 -11.41
CA ILE A 126 -3.86 7.31 -11.70
C ILE A 126 -3.76 7.64 -13.18
N PRO A 127 -4.78 8.24 -13.81
CA PRO A 127 -4.64 8.74 -15.19
C PRO A 127 -3.49 9.73 -15.27
N ARG A 128 -2.54 9.52 -16.19
CA ARG A 128 -1.36 10.39 -16.37
C ARG A 128 -1.72 11.71 -17.05
N ASP A 129 -2.59 11.59 -18.04
CA ASP A 129 -3.13 12.70 -18.83
C ASP A 129 -4.48 12.32 -19.48
N ASN A 130 -5.01 13.18 -20.34
CA ASN A 130 -6.31 12.96 -20.98
C ASN A 130 -6.34 11.77 -21.94
N SER A 131 -5.22 11.26 -22.40
CA SER A 131 -5.22 10.06 -23.25
C SER A 131 -5.61 8.81 -22.46
N ASP A 132 -5.26 8.71 -21.18
CA ASP A 132 -5.63 7.59 -20.31
C ASP A 132 -7.13 7.53 -20.00
N ILE A 133 -7.86 8.65 -20.13
CA ILE A 133 -9.31 8.74 -19.94
C ILE A 133 -10.08 8.80 -21.26
N SER A 134 -9.39 8.83 -22.38
CA SER A 134 -10.01 8.97 -23.71
C SER A 134 -10.98 7.82 -23.99
N GLY A 135 -12.14 8.11 -24.53
CA GLY A 135 -13.19 7.11 -24.80
C GLY A 135 -14.00 6.69 -23.57
N SER A 136 -13.66 7.20 -22.40
CA SER A 136 -14.37 6.90 -21.14
C SER A 136 -15.28 8.04 -20.69
N THR A 137 -16.39 7.66 -20.07
CA THR A 137 -17.36 8.58 -19.43
C THR A 137 -17.71 8.06 -18.04
N ALA A 138 -18.49 8.81 -17.27
CA ALA A 138 -19.01 8.34 -15.98
C ALA A 138 -19.90 7.07 -16.11
N ASN A 139 -20.51 6.84 -17.28
CA ASN A 139 -21.42 5.72 -17.49
C ASN A 139 -20.79 4.54 -18.26
N SER A 140 -19.59 4.74 -18.82
CA SER A 140 -18.89 3.70 -19.60
C SER A 140 -17.40 3.95 -19.57
N GLN A 141 -16.62 3.02 -19.06
CA GLN A 141 -15.17 3.11 -18.93
C GLN A 141 -14.48 2.09 -19.85
N THR A 142 -13.42 2.53 -20.51
CA THR A 142 -12.55 1.63 -21.28
C THR A 142 -11.84 0.67 -20.34
N ASP A 143 -11.43 -0.50 -20.85
CA ASP A 143 -10.66 -1.46 -20.07
C ASP A 143 -9.32 -0.88 -19.61
N HIS A 144 -8.72 0.02 -20.39
CA HIS A 144 -7.52 0.75 -19.97
C HIS A 144 -7.76 1.58 -18.70
N LEU A 145 -8.86 2.37 -18.65
CA LEU A 145 -9.16 3.16 -17.47
C LEU A 145 -9.55 2.29 -16.26
N LYS A 146 -10.26 1.18 -16.48
CA LYS A 146 -10.53 0.19 -15.43
C LYS A 146 -9.24 -0.42 -14.90
N ALA A 147 -8.31 -0.80 -15.77
CA ALA A 147 -7.01 -1.35 -15.36
C ALA A 147 -6.21 -0.35 -14.49
N ILE A 148 -6.27 0.94 -14.80
CA ILE A 148 -5.67 2.00 -13.97
C ILE A 148 -6.33 2.03 -12.58
N ALA A 149 -7.64 2.01 -12.51
CA ALA A 149 -8.39 2.03 -11.26
C ALA A 149 -8.15 0.76 -10.41
N PHE A 150 -8.09 -0.41 -11.04
CA PHE A 150 -7.81 -1.67 -10.36
C PHE A 150 -6.35 -1.73 -9.86
N THR A 151 -5.41 -1.18 -10.63
CA THR A 151 -4.02 -1.01 -10.17
C THR A 151 -3.97 -0.16 -8.90
N ALA A 152 -4.77 0.91 -8.80
CA ALA A 152 -4.86 1.70 -7.58
C ALA A 152 -5.36 0.88 -6.39
N GLY A 153 -6.41 0.08 -6.56
CA GLY A 153 -6.93 -0.78 -5.49
C GLY A 153 -5.89 -1.76 -4.96
N PHE A 154 -5.18 -2.45 -5.84
CA PHE A 154 -4.11 -3.38 -5.46
C PHE A 154 -2.90 -2.66 -4.86
N HIS A 155 -2.56 -1.46 -5.35
CA HIS A 155 -1.47 -0.66 -4.80
C HIS A 155 -1.76 -0.22 -3.36
N PHE A 156 -2.95 0.30 -3.08
CA PHE A 156 -3.33 0.66 -1.72
C PHE A 156 -3.32 -0.56 -0.79
N ALA A 157 -3.88 -1.69 -1.21
CA ALA A 157 -3.85 -2.91 -0.42
C ALA A 157 -2.41 -3.36 -0.10
N PHE A 158 -1.49 -3.23 -1.07
CA PHE A 158 -0.08 -3.54 -0.86
C PHE A 158 0.59 -2.61 0.16
N ILE A 159 0.35 -1.31 0.07
CA ILE A 159 0.92 -0.31 1.00
C ILE A 159 0.39 -0.54 2.42
N GLU A 160 -0.91 -0.70 2.59
CA GLU A 160 -1.54 -0.91 3.89
C GLU A 160 -1.16 -2.26 4.52
N GLN A 161 -0.94 -3.29 3.69
CA GLN A 161 -0.37 -4.55 4.18
C GLN A 161 1.03 -4.35 4.77
N GLY A 162 1.83 -3.48 4.16
CA GLY A 162 3.13 -3.08 4.69
C GLY A 162 3.02 -2.43 6.08
N GLY A 163 2.09 -1.49 6.26
CA GLY A 163 1.78 -0.86 7.54
C GLY A 163 1.35 -1.86 8.60
N THR A 164 0.44 -2.77 8.23
CA THR A 164 -0.04 -3.87 9.10
C THR A 164 1.11 -4.70 9.67
N SER A 165 2.18 -4.93 8.91
CA SER A 165 3.34 -5.69 9.35
C SER A 165 4.38 -4.83 10.08
N LEU A 166 4.57 -3.58 9.68
CA LEU A 166 5.60 -2.69 10.20
C LEU A 166 5.33 -2.24 11.63
N TYR A 167 4.11 -1.79 11.94
CA TYR A 167 3.77 -1.32 13.28
C TYR A 167 3.98 -2.38 14.37
N PRO A 168 3.55 -3.65 14.21
CA PRO A 168 3.90 -4.71 15.16
C PRO A 168 5.39 -4.96 15.29
N SER A 169 6.17 -4.82 14.21
CA SER A 169 7.63 -4.98 14.26
C SER A 169 8.29 -3.87 15.09
N LEU A 170 7.87 -2.62 14.90
CA LEU A 170 8.34 -1.49 15.70
C LEU A 170 7.90 -1.59 17.16
N ALA A 171 6.66 -2.03 17.42
CA ALA A 171 6.13 -2.22 18.77
C ALA A 171 6.96 -3.20 19.61
N GLN A 172 7.58 -4.20 19.00
CA GLN A 172 8.45 -5.15 19.68
C GLN A 172 9.80 -4.54 20.12
N ARG A 173 10.15 -3.37 19.63
CA ARG A 173 11.48 -2.73 19.88
C ARG A 173 11.41 -1.61 20.90
N VAL A 174 10.25 -1.01 21.14
CA VAL A 174 10.12 0.13 22.04
C VAL A 174 10.08 -0.29 23.49
N THR A 175 10.71 0.51 24.34
CA THR A 175 10.73 0.33 25.81
C THR A 175 9.80 1.33 26.51
N ASP A 176 9.52 2.47 25.88
CA ASP A 176 8.62 3.49 26.41
C ASP A 176 7.15 3.05 26.27
N PRO A 177 6.41 2.89 27.39
CA PRO A 177 5.01 2.46 27.33
C PRO A 177 4.09 3.45 26.59
N GLU A 178 4.42 4.74 26.56
CA GLU A 178 3.64 5.75 25.85
C GLU A 178 3.82 5.60 24.34
N VAL A 179 5.06 5.39 23.88
CA VAL A 179 5.35 5.08 22.48
C VAL A 179 4.72 3.75 22.07
N LEU A 180 4.81 2.70 22.91
CA LEU A 180 4.14 1.44 22.67
C LEU A 180 2.63 1.62 22.49
N ARG A 181 2.01 2.42 23.35
CA ARG A 181 0.57 2.71 23.25
C ARG A 181 0.23 3.42 21.94
N ILE A 182 1.07 4.35 21.47
CA ILE A 182 0.89 5.02 20.18
C ILE A 182 0.93 4.01 19.04
N LEU A 183 1.95 3.15 19.00
CA LEU A 183 2.10 2.13 17.95
C LEU A 183 0.93 1.14 17.94
N LEU A 184 0.45 0.73 19.12
CA LEU A 184 -0.71 -0.15 19.28
C LEU A 184 -2.06 0.56 19.01
N SER A 185 -2.07 1.88 18.92
CA SER A 185 -3.27 2.65 18.58
C SER A 185 -3.35 2.93 17.07
N ILE A 186 -2.23 3.29 16.43
CA ILE A 186 -2.18 3.54 14.99
C ILE A 186 -2.10 2.22 14.21
N GLY A 187 -1.25 1.27 14.59
CA GLY A 187 -1.08 0.01 13.86
C GLY A 187 -2.36 -0.76 13.54
N PRO A 188 -3.34 -0.88 14.45
CA PRO A 188 -4.63 -1.48 14.13
C PRO A 188 -5.44 -0.74 13.06
N THR A 189 -5.26 0.57 12.86
CA THR A 189 -5.92 1.30 11.76
C THR A 189 -5.35 0.87 10.41
N GLU A 190 -4.04 0.63 10.30
CA GLU A 190 -3.41 0.08 9.10
C GLU A 190 -3.97 -1.31 8.76
N THR A 191 -4.24 -2.13 9.79
CA THR A 191 -4.89 -3.43 9.60
C THR A 191 -6.32 -3.28 9.06
N MET A 192 -7.08 -2.32 9.55
CA MET A 192 -8.43 -2.02 9.04
C MET A 192 -8.37 -1.50 7.60
N HIS A 193 -7.44 -0.59 7.29
CA HIS A 193 -7.21 -0.10 5.94
C HIS A 193 -6.86 -1.26 5.00
N PHE A 194 -5.91 -2.10 5.38
CA PHE A 194 -5.52 -3.27 4.60
C PHE A 194 -6.69 -4.21 4.32
N GLN A 195 -7.46 -4.59 5.35
CA GLN A 195 -8.61 -5.47 5.18
C GLN A 195 -9.64 -4.89 4.21
N THR A 196 -9.93 -3.60 4.35
CA THR A 196 -10.87 -2.90 3.49
C THR A 196 -10.37 -2.85 2.04
N TRP A 197 -9.10 -2.48 1.83
CA TRP A 197 -8.53 -2.43 0.48
C TRP A 197 -8.41 -3.80 -0.18
N GLN A 198 -8.05 -4.83 0.58
CA GLN A 198 -7.98 -6.19 0.09
C GLN A 198 -9.36 -6.69 -0.36
N ASP A 199 -10.39 -6.43 0.44
CA ASP A 199 -11.76 -6.79 0.08
C ASP A 199 -12.19 -6.07 -1.20
N LYS A 200 -12.03 -4.76 -1.26
CA LYS A 200 -12.40 -3.95 -2.42
C LYS A 200 -11.61 -4.31 -3.68
N ALA A 201 -10.30 -4.51 -3.59
CA ALA A 201 -9.48 -4.93 -4.74
C ALA A 201 -9.93 -6.29 -5.31
N GLY A 202 -10.49 -7.17 -4.49
CA GLY A 202 -11.06 -8.45 -4.90
C GLY A 202 -12.25 -8.34 -5.84
N ASN A 203 -12.89 -7.19 -5.93
CA ASN A 203 -14.02 -6.95 -6.83
C ASN A 203 -13.57 -6.52 -8.24
N ALA A 204 -12.25 -6.46 -8.51
CA ALA A 204 -11.75 -6.15 -9.84
C ALA A 204 -12.31 -7.15 -10.86
N THR A 205 -13.00 -6.63 -11.88
CA THR A 205 -13.58 -7.45 -12.92
C THR A 205 -12.50 -8.02 -13.84
N PRO A 206 -12.65 -9.26 -14.36
CA PRO A 206 -11.67 -9.85 -15.26
C PRO A 206 -11.45 -9.00 -16.51
N LEU A 207 -10.20 -8.63 -16.76
CA LEU A 207 -9.80 -7.94 -17.98
C LEU A 207 -8.30 -8.10 -18.23
N THR A 208 -7.88 -7.89 -19.48
CA THR A 208 -6.48 -7.74 -19.85
C THR A 208 -6.31 -6.40 -20.57
N ASP A 209 -5.32 -5.63 -20.15
CA ASP A 209 -4.98 -4.33 -20.77
C ASP A 209 -3.48 -4.22 -21.04
N THR A 210 -3.15 -3.74 -22.23
CA THR A 210 -1.77 -3.33 -22.57
C THR A 210 -1.71 -1.82 -22.57
N ASP A 211 -0.88 -1.28 -21.70
CA ASP A 211 -0.70 0.17 -21.57
C ASP A 211 -0.12 0.76 -22.88
N PRO A 212 -0.82 1.69 -23.53
CA PRO A 212 -0.38 2.23 -24.81
C PRO A 212 0.91 3.07 -24.74
N LYS A 213 1.30 3.52 -23.54
CA LYS A 213 2.49 4.35 -23.33
C LYS A 213 3.73 3.53 -22.97
N THR A 214 3.55 2.44 -22.22
CA THR A 214 4.67 1.64 -21.71
C THR A 214 4.79 0.28 -22.39
N GLY A 215 3.73 -0.19 -23.05
CA GLY A 215 3.64 -1.54 -23.61
C GLY A 215 3.48 -2.63 -22.53
N SER A 216 3.40 -2.27 -21.25
CA SER A 216 3.25 -3.26 -20.19
C SER A 216 1.81 -3.81 -20.18
N THR A 217 1.67 -5.13 -20.01
CA THR A 217 0.38 -5.81 -19.97
C THR A 217 0.06 -6.22 -18.53
N VAL A 218 -1.21 -6.05 -18.15
CA VAL A 218 -1.77 -6.56 -16.91
C VAL A 218 -3.01 -7.38 -17.19
N THR A 219 -3.17 -8.48 -16.48
CA THR A 219 -4.37 -9.30 -16.52
C THR A 219 -4.94 -9.39 -15.11
N PHE A 220 -6.13 -8.86 -14.91
CA PHE A 220 -6.91 -9.08 -13.69
C PHE A 220 -7.75 -10.33 -13.91
N VAL A 221 -7.62 -11.30 -13.01
CA VAL A 221 -8.36 -12.55 -13.04
C VAL A 221 -9.66 -12.41 -12.25
N ASP A 222 -10.63 -13.27 -12.52
CA ASP A 222 -11.84 -13.33 -11.70
C ASP A 222 -11.50 -13.90 -10.31
N LEU A 223 -11.65 -13.08 -9.30
CA LEU A 223 -11.45 -13.46 -7.89
C LEU A 223 -12.77 -13.70 -7.15
N THR A 224 -13.92 -13.53 -7.83
CA THR A 224 -15.26 -13.60 -7.23
C THR A 224 -16.04 -14.86 -7.61
N THR A 225 -15.79 -15.40 -8.79
CA THR A 225 -16.51 -16.56 -9.32
C THR A 225 -15.53 -17.63 -9.79
N ASN A 226 -15.98 -18.90 -9.76
CA ASN A 226 -15.19 -20.05 -10.22
C ASN A 226 -13.78 -20.21 -9.61
N GLN A 227 -13.51 -19.51 -8.52
CA GLN A 227 -12.27 -19.64 -7.77
C GLN A 227 -12.49 -20.58 -6.57
N PRO A 228 -11.44 -21.27 -6.10
CA PRO A 228 -11.50 -21.98 -4.84
C PRO A 228 -11.99 -21.05 -3.72
N GLU A 229 -12.76 -21.57 -2.80
CA GLU A 229 -13.26 -20.81 -1.63
C GLU A 229 -12.12 -20.10 -0.88
N SER A 230 -10.95 -20.72 -0.83
CA SER A 230 -9.73 -20.17 -0.26
C SER A 230 -9.29 -18.82 -0.86
N LEU A 231 -9.58 -18.56 -2.14
CA LEU A 231 -9.28 -17.26 -2.78
C LEU A 231 -10.38 -16.23 -2.57
N GLN A 232 -11.58 -16.67 -2.23
CA GLN A 232 -12.73 -15.78 -1.99
C GLN A 232 -12.87 -15.37 -0.53
N ALA A 233 -12.34 -16.19 0.37
CA ALA A 233 -12.42 -15.92 1.80
C ALA A 233 -11.52 -14.75 2.19
N ASN A 234 -12.07 -13.83 2.98
CA ASN A 234 -11.33 -12.76 3.63
C ASN A 234 -10.75 -13.26 4.96
N LEU A 235 -9.95 -14.30 4.89
CA LEU A 235 -9.39 -14.98 6.06
C LEU A 235 -7.99 -14.47 6.34
N ILE A 236 -7.72 -14.26 7.62
CA ILE A 236 -6.35 -14.20 8.13
C ILE A 236 -5.88 -15.65 8.22
N MET A 237 -4.79 -15.95 7.50
CA MET A 237 -4.28 -17.33 7.44
C MET A 237 -3.88 -17.85 8.83
N PRO A 238 -4.25 -19.08 9.17
CA PRO A 238 -3.65 -19.76 10.31
C PRO A 238 -2.15 -19.98 10.01
N GLU A 239 -1.31 -19.52 10.91
CA GLU A 239 0.14 -19.70 10.82
C GLU A 239 0.67 -20.42 12.06
N PRO A 240 1.69 -21.28 11.92
CA PRO A 240 2.43 -21.74 13.08
C PRO A 240 3.08 -20.54 13.75
N CYS A 241 3.24 -20.59 15.05
CA CYS A 241 3.89 -19.53 15.81
C CYS A 241 5.42 -19.67 15.76
N PRO A 242 6.10 -19.35 14.64
CA PRO A 242 7.50 -19.71 14.42
C PRO A 242 8.45 -18.91 15.30
N PHE A 243 8.03 -17.75 15.78
CA PHE A 243 8.79 -16.90 16.70
C PHE A 243 8.80 -17.41 18.15
N LEU A 244 7.95 -18.39 18.47
CA LEU A 244 7.96 -19.09 19.77
C LEU A 244 8.34 -20.55 19.60
N SER A 245 7.47 -21.35 19.01
CA SER A 245 7.71 -22.79 18.78
C SER A 245 6.77 -23.35 17.73
N ARG A 246 7.32 -24.12 16.79
CA ARG A 246 6.52 -24.87 15.81
C ARG A 246 5.73 -26.04 16.42
N SER A 247 5.97 -26.36 17.70
CA SER A 247 5.17 -27.35 18.42
C SER A 247 3.84 -26.83 18.95
N PHE A 248 3.64 -25.52 18.93
CA PHE A 248 2.36 -24.92 19.28
C PHE A 248 1.32 -25.13 18.18
N PRO A 249 0.04 -25.19 18.52
CA PRO A 249 -1.02 -25.24 17.53
C PRO A 249 -0.95 -24.05 16.59
N ILE A 250 -1.34 -24.26 15.34
CA ILE A 250 -1.53 -23.21 14.35
C ILE A 250 -2.64 -22.27 14.84
N CYS A 251 -2.42 -20.96 14.73
CA CYS A 251 -3.44 -19.96 15.01
C CYS A 251 -3.44 -18.87 13.93
N SER A 252 -4.60 -18.27 13.73
CA SER A 252 -4.73 -17.11 12.82
C SER A 252 -4.13 -15.88 13.47
N ILE A 253 -3.00 -15.43 12.95
CA ILE A 253 -2.26 -14.26 13.44
C ILE A 253 -1.81 -13.39 12.28
N ILE A 254 -1.62 -12.11 12.55
CA ILE A 254 -0.83 -11.24 11.67
C ILE A 254 0.62 -11.34 12.12
N ARG A 255 1.46 -11.87 11.25
CA ARG A 255 2.88 -11.99 11.55
C ARG A 255 3.58 -10.66 11.29
N PRO A 256 4.30 -10.11 12.28
CA PRO A 256 5.13 -8.94 12.05
C PRO A 256 6.24 -9.27 11.05
N THR A 257 6.71 -8.26 10.33
CA THR A 257 7.93 -8.36 9.52
C THR A 257 9.13 -8.67 10.42
N ASN A 258 10.25 -9.01 9.80
CA ASN A 258 11.48 -9.20 10.57
C ASN A 258 11.77 -7.94 11.39
N THR A 259 11.95 -8.08 12.70
CA THR A 259 12.18 -6.97 13.63
C THR A 259 13.52 -6.27 13.33
N GLU A 260 14.54 -7.03 12.91
CA GLU A 260 15.82 -6.48 12.49
C GLU A 260 15.71 -5.90 11.07
N GLY A 261 16.04 -4.62 10.93
CA GLY A 261 16.01 -3.92 9.64
C GLY A 261 14.61 -3.71 9.06
N ALA A 262 13.57 -3.65 9.89
CA ALA A 262 12.18 -3.50 9.45
C ALA A 262 11.93 -2.17 8.73
N ALA A 263 12.48 -1.06 9.23
CA ALA A 263 12.32 0.26 8.62
C ALA A 263 13.05 0.34 7.27
N ALA A 264 14.32 -0.11 7.21
CA ALA A 264 15.05 -0.19 5.94
C ALA A 264 14.38 -1.17 4.96
N GLY A 265 13.74 -2.24 5.47
CA GLY A 265 12.92 -3.16 4.68
C GLY A 265 11.74 -2.47 4.03
N ALA A 266 11.00 -1.65 4.78
CA ALA A 266 9.88 -0.86 4.27
C ALA A 266 10.34 0.11 3.18
N VAL A 267 11.43 0.84 3.38
CA VAL A 267 11.99 1.73 2.36
C VAL A 267 12.34 0.97 1.08
N ARG A 268 13.00 -0.20 1.20
CA ARG A 268 13.31 -1.05 0.04
C ARG A 268 12.04 -1.50 -0.71
N ALA A 269 10.98 -1.85 0.01
CA ALA A 269 9.71 -2.24 -0.61
C ALA A 269 9.08 -1.07 -1.39
N LEU A 270 9.06 0.14 -0.82
CA LEU A 270 8.56 1.35 -1.49
C LEU A 270 9.38 1.70 -2.75
N VAL A 271 10.70 1.53 -2.68
CA VAL A 271 11.58 1.70 -3.86
C VAL A 271 11.27 0.66 -4.93
N ALA A 272 11.11 -0.60 -4.54
CA ALA A 272 10.80 -1.71 -5.46
C ALA A 272 9.41 -1.55 -6.10
N ASP A 273 8.45 -1.00 -5.37
CA ASP A 273 7.12 -0.64 -5.87
C ASP A 273 7.15 0.51 -6.91
N GLY A 274 8.24 1.24 -6.99
CA GLY A 274 8.42 2.34 -7.95
C GLY A 274 7.95 3.70 -7.43
N LEU A 275 7.61 3.83 -6.16
CA LEU A 275 7.09 5.09 -5.58
C LEU A 275 8.05 6.26 -5.71
N PHE A 276 9.35 6.00 -5.81
CA PHE A 276 10.37 7.05 -5.93
C PHE A 276 10.97 7.16 -7.33
N ILE A 277 10.40 6.51 -8.35
CA ILE A 277 10.83 6.70 -9.74
C ILE A 277 10.64 8.17 -10.13
N GLY A 278 11.70 8.78 -10.63
CA GLY A 278 11.72 10.21 -10.99
C GLY A 278 12.05 11.16 -9.83
N GLN A 279 12.21 10.65 -8.61
CA GLN A 279 12.76 11.43 -7.52
C GLN A 279 14.29 11.53 -7.66
N ASN A 280 14.76 12.68 -8.13
CA ASN A 280 16.16 12.91 -8.45
C ASN A 280 16.90 13.73 -7.36
N ASN A 281 16.24 14.01 -6.26
CA ASN A 281 16.84 14.76 -5.16
C ASN A 281 17.60 13.79 -4.24
N GLN A 282 18.95 13.81 -4.33
CA GLN A 282 19.79 12.92 -3.52
C GLN A 282 19.57 13.17 -2.02
N ALA A 283 19.37 14.42 -1.60
CA ALA A 283 19.12 14.73 -0.19
C ALA A 283 17.81 14.10 0.34
N PHE A 284 16.81 13.85 -0.51
CA PHE A 284 15.64 13.09 -0.13
C PHE A 284 15.97 11.61 0.11
N LEU A 285 16.72 11.01 -0.81
CA LEU A 285 17.08 9.58 -0.70
C LEU A 285 17.96 9.32 0.52
N ASP A 286 18.92 10.21 0.76
CA ASP A 286 19.80 10.15 1.95
C ASP A 286 18.97 10.28 3.24
N LEU A 287 18.10 11.29 3.33
CA LEU A 287 17.24 11.51 4.49
C LEU A 287 16.35 10.29 4.82
N VAL A 288 15.73 9.70 3.81
CA VAL A 288 14.85 8.53 4.01
C VAL A 288 15.66 7.32 4.49
N GLN A 289 16.90 7.14 4.00
CA GLN A 289 17.78 6.07 4.45
C GLN A 289 18.28 6.30 5.88
N ASP A 290 18.64 7.53 6.23
CA ASP A 290 19.12 7.91 7.56
C ASP A 290 18.00 7.71 8.59
N LEU A 291 16.78 8.19 8.34
CA LEU A 291 15.62 7.98 9.20
C LEU A 291 15.29 6.49 9.39
N ALA A 292 15.42 5.68 8.34
CA ALA A 292 15.21 4.24 8.45
C ALA A 292 16.32 3.57 9.28
N ALA A 293 17.57 3.99 9.11
CA ALA A 293 18.70 3.49 9.89
C ALA A 293 18.56 3.82 11.38
N ASP A 294 18.14 5.04 11.70
CA ASP A 294 17.90 5.48 13.08
C ASP A 294 16.74 4.67 13.72
N ALA A 295 15.65 4.44 12.98
CA ALA A 295 14.56 3.61 13.46
C ALA A 295 14.98 2.16 13.70
N ASP A 296 15.85 1.60 12.85
CA ASP A 296 16.36 0.24 12.99
C ASP A 296 17.47 0.15 14.08
N ALA A 297 18.16 1.23 14.38
CA ALA A 297 19.12 1.30 15.48
C ALA A 297 18.46 1.38 16.86
N ALA A 298 17.22 1.87 16.95
CA ALA A 298 16.47 1.92 18.20
C ALA A 298 16.26 0.49 18.73
N ARG A 299 16.84 0.20 19.91
CA ARG A 299 16.78 -1.14 20.52
C ARG A 299 16.13 -1.08 21.89
N ARG A 300 15.45 -2.15 22.21
CA ARG A 300 15.08 -2.45 23.58
C ARG A 300 16.37 -2.72 24.35
N ASP A 301 16.59 -2.00 25.42
CA ASP A 301 17.64 -2.39 26.37
C ASP A 301 17.26 -3.75 26.93
N GLU A 302 18.10 -4.75 26.69
CA GLU A 302 17.96 -6.05 27.32
C GLU A 302 18.29 -5.88 28.80
N HIS A 303 17.29 -5.93 29.66
CA HIS A 303 17.42 -5.99 31.09
C HIS A 303 17.34 -7.42 31.59
#